data_a8cdd68b725d7a8340282421ab68e7f9
#
_entry.id   a8cdd68b725d7a8340282421ab68e7f9
#
_cell.length_a   1.000
_cell.length_b   1.000
_cell.length_c   1.000
_cell.angle_alpha   90.00
_cell.angle_beta   90.00
_cell.angle_gamma   90.00
#
_symmetry.space_group_name_H-M   'P 1'
#
loop_
_entity.id
_entity.type
_entity.pdbx_description
1 polymer ?
#
loop_
_entity_poly.entity_id
_entity_poly.type
_entity_poly.pdbx_seq_one_letter_code
_entity_poly.pdbx_strand_id
1 'polypeptide(L)'
;MFDFLDLSTLIYRVPALLLALSFHEYAHAVVSDSLGDPTPSATGRLTMNPLAHLDAVGTLLLVLCGFGWAKPVMIDPRYYKNYRSGVLKVSLAGPGGNLLLCFISIFLMGLLQRFGMLGMGGYQFLYWIMLYNVCCNLI
;
A
#
# COMPACT_ATOMS: atom_id res chain seq x y z
N MET A 1 -22.94 9.68 -0.39
CA MET A 1 -22.79 9.09 0.94
C MET A 1 -21.83 7.92 0.92
N PHE A 2 -20.95 7.86 1.90
CA PHE A 2 -19.99 6.78 1.99
C PHE A 2 -20.64 5.55 2.62
N ASP A 3 -20.92 4.56 1.82
CA ASP A 3 -21.48 3.31 2.30
C ASP A 3 -20.35 2.28 2.48
N PHE A 4 -19.60 2.43 3.57
CA PHE A 4 -18.48 1.54 3.88
C PHE A 4 -18.93 0.11 4.18
N LEU A 5 -20.22 -0.08 4.43
CA LEU A 5 -20.78 -1.40 4.70
C LEU A 5 -21.43 -2.03 3.49
N ASP A 6 -21.30 -1.42 2.31
CA ASP A 6 -21.82 -1.98 1.08
C ASP A 6 -21.05 -3.25 0.70
N LEU A 7 -21.70 -4.40 0.92
CA LEU A 7 -21.10 -5.70 0.69
C LEU A 7 -20.77 -5.94 -0.79
N SER A 8 -21.50 -5.27 -1.71
CA SER A 8 -21.24 -5.44 -3.15
C SER A 8 -19.89 -4.87 -3.57
N THR A 9 -19.36 -3.89 -2.84
CA THR A 9 -18.06 -3.29 -3.11
C THR A 9 -16.94 -3.85 -2.26
N LEU A 10 -17.26 -4.47 -1.11
CA LEU A 10 -16.23 -5.00 -0.18
C LEU A 10 -15.32 -6.04 -0.85
N ILE A 11 -15.87 -6.86 -1.76
CA ILE A 11 -15.09 -7.88 -2.46
C ILE A 11 -13.96 -7.27 -3.30
N TYR A 12 -14.10 -6.02 -3.73
CA TYR A 12 -13.07 -5.30 -4.48
C TYR A 12 -12.21 -4.43 -3.58
N ARG A 13 -12.84 -3.85 -2.55
CA ARG A 13 -12.17 -2.90 -1.66
C ARG A 13 -11.14 -3.57 -0.77
N VAL A 14 -11.47 -4.72 -0.17
CA VAL A 14 -10.58 -5.38 0.77
C VAL A 14 -9.26 -5.81 0.10
N PRO A 15 -9.27 -6.54 -1.05
CA PRO A 15 -8.02 -6.87 -1.73
C PRO A 15 -7.23 -5.62 -2.17
N ALA A 16 -7.92 -4.59 -2.65
CA ALA A 16 -7.25 -3.35 -3.08
C ALA A 16 -6.57 -2.65 -1.91
N LEU A 17 -7.24 -2.59 -0.75
CA LEU A 17 -6.69 -2.00 0.46
C LEU A 17 -5.47 -2.78 0.95
N LEU A 18 -5.56 -4.12 0.98
CA LEU A 18 -4.46 -4.97 1.41
C LEU A 18 -3.24 -4.78 0.50
N LEU A 19 -3.46 -4.68 -0.80
CA LEU A 19 -2.38 -4.43 -1.75
C LEU A 19 -1.74 -3.05 -1.53
N ALA A 20 -2.56 -2.02 -1.35
CA ALA A 20 -2.05 -0.66 -1.14
C ALA A 20 -1.21 -0.55 0.13
N LEU A 21 -1.70 -1.09 1.25
CA LEU A 21 -0.97 -1.05 2.52
C LEU A 21 0.30 -1.89 2.46
N SER A 22 0.22 -3.10 1.91
CA SER A 22 1.37 -3.99 1.81
C SER A 22 2.47 -3.39 0.94
N PHE A 23 2.09 -2.80 -0.17
CA PHE A 23 3.06 -2.17 -1.08
C PHE A 23 3.71 -0.95 -0.45
N HIS A 24 2.93 -0.14 0.27
CA HIS A 24 3.43 1.02 0.99
C HIS A 24 4.50 0.61 2.01
N GLU A 25 4.18 -0.36 2.86
CA GLU A 25 5.09 -0.82 3.91
C GLU A 25 6.29 -1.58 3.33
N TYR A 26 6.06 -2.38 2.29
CA TYR A 26 7.14 -3.08 1.60
C TYR A 26 8.13 -2.08 0.96
N ALA A 27 7.63 -1.00 0.40
CA ALA A 27 8.50 0.04 -0.18
C ALA A 27 9.42 0.66 0.88
N HIS A 28 8.89 0.97 2.07
CA HIS A 28 9.72 1.43 3.18
C HIS A 28 10.79 0.39 3.54
N ALA A 29 10.38 -0.87 3.63
CA ALA A 29 11.28 -1.96 4.01
C ALA A 29 12.40 -2.16 3.00
N VAL A 30 12.08 -2.17 1.71
CA VAL A 30 13.06 -2.39 0.64
C VAL A 30 14.10 -1.27 0.60
N VAL A 31 13.67 -0.02 0.71
CA VAL A 31 14.59 1.11 0.67
C VAL A 31 15.49 1.09 1.90
N SER A 32 14.95 0.85 3.09
CA SER A 32 15.75 0.75 4.31
C SER A 32 16.77 -0.38 4.23
N ASP A 33 16.35 -1.55 3.75
CA ASP A 33 17.25 -2.70 3.56
C ASP A 33 18.37 -2.35 2.57
N SER A 34 18.05 -1.67 1.49
CA SER A 34 19.04 -1.26 0.47
C SER A 34 20.06 -0.27 1.01
N LEU A 35 19.72 0.45 2.09
CA LEU A 35 20.62 1.39 2.75
C LEU A 35 21.46 0.73 3.85
N GLY A 36 21.36 -0.58 4.01
CA GLY A 36 22.17 -1.36 4.94
C GLY A 36 21.48 -1.72 6.25
N ASP A 37 20.20 -1.38 6.43
CA ASP A 37 19.45 -1.71 7.64
C ASP A 37 18.90 -3.14 7.57
N PRO A 38 19.33 -4.07 8.44
CA PRO A 38 18.84 -5.43 8.44
C PRO A 38 17.49 -5.61 9.18
N THR A 39 16.98 -4.55 9.85
CA THR A 39 15.82 -4.66 10.72
C THR A 39 14.55 -5.13 9.98
N PRO A 40 14.19 -4.61 8.80
CA PRO A 40 13.00 -5.08 8.12
C PRO A 40 13.05 -6.58 7.79
N SER A 41 14.20 -7.07 7.33
CA SER A 41 14.39 -8.49 7.04
C SER A 41 14.33 -9.33 8.30
N ALA A 42 15.01 -8.89 9.37
CA ALA A 42 15.08 -9.62 10.63
C ALA A 42 13.73 -9.73 11.32
N THR A 43 12.83 -8.76 11.12
CA THR A 43 11.49 -8.75 11.71
C THR A 43 10.42 -9.36 10.80
N GLY A 44 10.80 -9.93 9.64
CA GLY A 44 9.86 -10.55 8.71
C GLY A 44 9.01 -9.57 7.93
N ARG A 45 9.44 -8.30 7.84
CA ARG A 45 8.67 -7.24 7.18
C ARG A 45 9.08 -6.99 5.73
N LEU A 46 10.15 -7.63 5.26
CA LEU A 46 10.63 -7.51 3.89
C LEU A 46 9.84 -8.47 3.00
N THR A 47 8.53 -8.22 2.88
CA THR A 47 7.61 -9.09 2.17
C THR A 47 6.37 -8.30 1.72
N MET A 48 5.76 -8.77 0.63
CA MET A 48 4.46 -8.28 0.17
C MET A 48 3.28 -8.97 0.84
N ASN A 49 3.52 -9.94 1.72
CA ASN A 49 2.45 -10.65 2.42
C ASN A 49 1.67 -9.66 3.30
N PRO A 50 0.35 -9.44 3.03
CA PRO A 50 -0.43 -8.47 3.80
C PRO A 50 -0.47 -8.78 5.30
N LEU A 51 -0.42 -10.05 5.67
CA LEU A 51 -0.50 -10.46 7.08
C LEU A 51 0.66 -9.93 7.91
N ALA A 52 1.82 -9.67 7.28
CA ALA A 52 2.97 -9.12 7.96
C ALA A 52 2.82 -7.64 8.30
N HIS A 53 1.91 -6.94 7.61
CA HIS A 53 1.77 -5.49 7.73
C HIS A 53 0.45 -5.05 8.36
N LEU A 54 -0.47 -5.98 8.61
CA LEU A 54 -1.80 -5.63 9.10
C LEU A 54 -1.87 -5.59 10.61
N ASP A 55 -2.49 -4.53 11.12
CA ASP A 55 -3.02 -4.49 12.48
C ASP A 55 -4.50 -4.85 12.41
N ALA A 56 -4.95 -5.80 13.23
CA ALA A 56 -6.31 -6.31 13.16
C ALA A 56 -7.35 -5.21 13.41
N VAL A 57 -7.15 -4.40 14.46
CA VAL A 57 -8.07 -3.33 14.81
C VAL A 57 -8.03 -2.20 13.79
N GLY A 58 -6.82 -1.78 13.39
CA GLY A 58 -6.64 -0.72 12.42
C GLY A 58 -7.24 -1.05 11.07
N THR A 59 -7.05 -2.29 10.60
CA THR A 59 -7.61 -2.75 9.33
C THR A 59 -9.13 -2.82 9.39
N LEU A 60 -9.69 -3.33 10.48
CA LEU A 60 -11.14 -3.41 10.66
C LEU A 60 -11.77 -2.01 10.61
N LEU A 61 -11.18 -1.04 11.33
CA LEU A 61 -11.67 0.34 11.32
C LEU A 61 -11.55 0.96 9.93
N LEU A 62 -10.49 0.67 9.21
CA LEU A 62 -10.30 1.22 7.87
C LEU A 62 -11.37 0.72 6.90
N VAL A 63 -11.76 -0.54 7.02
CA VAL A 63 -12.83 -1.13 6.20
C VAL A 63 -14.20 -0.58 6.59
N LEU A 64 -14.49 -0.49 7.90
CA LEU A 64 -15.81 -0.11 8.39
C LEU A 64 -16.04 1.40 8.40
N CYS A 65 -15.04 2.18 8.79
CA CYS A 65 -15.17 3.61 9.05
C CYS A 65 -14.47 4.48 8.02
N GLY A 66 -13.59 3.89 7.18
CA GLY A 66 -12.84 4.64 6.19
C GLY A 66 -11.53 5.22 6.70
N PHE A 67 -11.17 5.00 7.96
CA PHE A 67 -9.85 5.36 8.49
C PHE A 67 -9.38 4.30 9.48
N GLY A 68 -8.06 4.15 9.58
CA GLY A 68 -7.45 3.15 10.43
C GLY A 68 -5.94 3.20 10.27
N TRP A 69 -5.27 2.11 10.63
CA TRP A 69 -3.81 2.05 10.56
C TRP A 69 -3.35 0.62 10.24
N ALA A 70 -2.09 0.53 9.78
CA ALA A 70 -1.37 -0.74 9.61
C ALA A 70 -0.24 -0.80 10.62
N LYS A 71 0.37 -1.97 10.77
CA LYS A 71 1.60 -2.09 11.58
C LYS A 71 2.75 -1.45 10.79
N PRO A 72 3.39 -0.41 11.34
CA PRO A 72 4.52 0.21 10.65
C PRO A 72 5.72 -0.74 10.59
N VAL A 73 6.51 -0.62 9.53
CA VAL A 73 7.77 -1.34 9.42
C VAL A 73 8.78 -0.68 10.35
N MET A 74 9.42 -1.49 11.20
CA MET A 74 10.49 -1.00 12.07
C MET A 74 11.75 -0.83 11.25
N ILE A 75 12.36 0.36 11.35
CA ILE A 75 13.62 0.68 10.68
C ILE A 75 14.64 1.17 11.71
N ASP A 76 15.92 1.02 11.38
CA ASP A 76 17.01 1.50 12.24
C ASP A 76 17.95 2.39 11.42
N PRO A 77 17.78 3.71 11.50
CA PRO A 77 18.58 4.66 10.71
C PRO A 77 20.06 4.67 11.04
N ARG A 78 20.48 4.04 12.15
CA ARG A 78 21.89 3.96 12.53
C ARG A 78 22.73 3.20 11.51
N TYR A 79 22.11 2.36 10.69
CA TYR A 79 22.78 1.61 9.64
C TYR A 79 23.00 2.42 8.36
N TYR A 80 22.40 3.60 8.23
CA TYR A 80 22.53 4.42 7.03
C TYR A 80 23.84 5.18 7.04
N LYS A 81 24.52 5.23 5.87
CA LYS A 81 25.75 6.01 5.72
C LYS A 81 25.51 7.49 5.95
N ASN A 82 24.39 8.01 5.43
CA ASN A 82 23.94 9.37 5.63
C ASN A 82 22.56 9.33 6.27
N TYR A 83 22.47 9.72 7.54
CA TYR A 83 21.23 9.65 8.31
C TYR A 83 20.10 10.43 7.67
N ARG A 84 20.34 11.70 7.35
CA ARG A 84 19.30 12.59 6.81
C ARG A 84 18.81 12.12 5.45
N SER A 85 19.73 11.83 4.56
CA SER A 85 19.41 11.33 3.22
C SER A 85 18.69 9.98 3.28
N GLY A 86 19.16 9.09 4.15
CA GLY A 86 18.55 7.77 4.31
C GLY A 86 17.12 7.85 4.85
N VAL A 87 16.91 8.62 5.91
CA VAL A 87 15.57 8.81 6.48
C VAL A 87 14.61 9.42 5.45
N LEU A 88 15.08 10.41 4.69
CA LEU A 88 14.27 11.03 3.64
C LEU A 88 13.87 10.03 2.56
N LYS A 89 14.83 9.22 2.09
CA LYS A 89 14.57 8.22 1.05
C LYS A 89 13.56 7.18 1.53
N VAL A 90 13.73 6.67 2.75
CA VAL A 90 12.81 5.69 3.32
C VAL A 90 11.42 6.28 3.51
N SER A 91 11.34 7.51 4.02
CA SER A 91 10.06 8.20 4.25
C SER A 91 9.28 8.42 2.96
N LEU A 92 9.98 8.76 1.87
CA LEU A 92 9.36 9.00 0.57
C LEU A 92 9.03 7.69 -0.18
N ALA A 93 9.62 6.58 0.23
CA ALA A 93 9.45 5.30 -0.46
C ALA A 93 8.00 4.81 -0.39
N GLY A 94 7.34 4.93 0.77
CA GLY A 94 5.95 4.52 0.93
C GLY A 94 5.01 5.29 0.02
N PRO A 95 4.95 6.62 0.15
CA PRO A 95 4.15 7.45 -0.74
C PRO A 95 4.52 7.28 -2.21
N GLY A 96 5.81 7.19 -2.52
CA GLY A 96 6.29 6.95 -3.89
C GLY A 96 5.80 5.63 -4.46
N GLY A 97 5.84 4.57 -3.65
CA GLY A 97 5.31 3.26 -4.04
C GLY A 97 3.81 3.31 -4.32
N ASN A 98 3.06 3.99 -3.46
CA ASN A 98 1.62 4.14 -3.66
C ASN A 98 1.29 4.93 -4.93
N LEU A 99 2.05 5.99 -5.21
CA LEU A 99 1.88 6.73 -6.47
C LEU A 99 2.18 5.86 -7.68
N LEU A 100 3.24 5.06 -7.61
CA LEU A 100 3.59 4.14 -8.68
C LEU A 100 2.45 3.14 -8.92
N LEU A 101 1.91 2.56 -7.86
CA LEU A 101 0.81 1.60 -7.97
C LEU A 101 -0.45 2.27 -8.53
N CYS A 102 -0.71 3.51 -8.16
CA CYS A 102 -1.81 4.31 -8.70
C CYS A 102 -1.67 4.50 -10.22
N PHE A 103 -0.48 4.90 -10.68
CA PHE A 103 -0.21 5.06 -12.12
C PHE A 103 -0.31 3.75 -12.87
N ILE A 104 0.18 2.65 -12.30
CA ILE A 104 0.04 1.33 -12.91
C ILE A 104 -1.43 0.96 -13.06
N SER A 105 -2.25 1.21 -12.04
CA SER A 105 -3.69 0.93 -12.08
C SER A 105 -4.39 1.72 -13.18
N ILE A 106 -4.11 3.02 -13.29
CA ILE A 106 -4.67 3.87 -14.33
C ILE A 106 -4.25 3.38 -15.72
N PHE A 107 -2.98 3.04 -15.88
CA PHE A 107 -2.46 2.54 -17.14
C PHE A 107 -3.16 1.23 -17.55
N LEU A 108 -3.31 0.31 -16.61
CA LEU A 108 -3.99 -0.97 -16.87
C LEU A 108 -5.46 -0.77 -17.21
N MET A 109 -6.15 0.15 -16.52
CA MET A 109 -7.54 0.46 -16.84
C MET A 109 -7.67 0.94 -18.28
N GLY A 110 -6.82 1.88 -18.70
CA GLY A 110 -6.83 2.40 -20.06
C GLY A 110 -6.49 1.35 -21.10
N LEU A 111 -5.45 0.54 -20.82
CA LEU A 111 -5.00 -0.49 -21.75
C LEU A 111 -6.06 -1.58 -21.93
N LEU A 112 -6.61 -2.09 -20.84
CA LEU A 112 -7.62 -3.15 -20.89
C LEU A 112 -8.91 -2.65 -21.52
N GLN A 113 -9.30 -1.41 -21.27
CA GLN A 113 -10.47 -0.81 -21.88
C GLN A 113 -10.30 -0.68 -23.39
N ARG A 114 -9.12 -0.28 -23.85
CA ARG A 114 -8.82 -0.14 -25.29
C ARG A 114 -8.97 -1.46 -26.02
N PHE A 115 -8.57 -2.58 -25.40
CA PHE A 115 -8.68 -3.90 -26.02
C PHE A 115 -9.99 -4.62 -25.69
N GLY A 116 -10.93 -3.94 -25.02
CA GLY A 116 -12.22 -4.53 -24.67
C GLY A 116 -12.14 -5.67 -23.67
N MET A 117 -11.03 -5.78 -22.94
CA MET A 117 -10.80 -6.85 -21.97
C MET A 117 -11.18 -6.48 -20.54
N LEU A 118 -11.59 -5.23 -20.30
CA LEU A 118 -11.93 -4.75 -18.97
C LEU A 118 -13.39 -5.04 -18.66
N GLY A 119 -13.63 -6.04 -17.81
CA GLY A 119 -14.93 -6.32 -17.26
C GLY A 119 -15.28 -5.39 -16.09
N MET A 120 -16.54 -5.43 -15.65
CA MET A 120 -16.99 -4.60 -14.53
C MET A 120 -16.20 -4.91 -13.24
N GLY A 121 -15.91 -6.17 -12.97
CA GLY A 121 -15.14 -6.57 -11.80
C GLY A 121 -13.71 -6.05 -11.85
N GLY A 122 -13.06 -6.15 -13.00
CA GLY A 122 -11.71 -5.62 -13.19
C GLY A 122 -11.65 -4.12 -13.02
N TYR A 123 -12.63 -3.41 -13.57
CA TYR A 123 -12.75 -1.95 -13.42
C TYR A 123 -12.89 -1.56 -11.95
N GLN A 124 -13.77 -2.21 -11.21
CA GLN A 124 -13.99 -1.92 -9.79
C GLN A 124 -12.72 -2.15 -8.98
N PHE A 125 -12.04 -3.28 -9.22
CA PHE A 125 -10.81 -3.62 -8.50
C PHE A 125 -9.72 -2.58 -8.73
N LEU A 126 -9.45 -2.21 -9.99
CA LEU A 126 -8.43 -1.22 -10.33
C LEU A 126 -8.80 0.17 -9.82
N TYR A 127 -10.08 0.53 -9.86
CA TYR A 127 -10.56 1.79 -9.30
C TYR A 127 -10.25 1.89 -7.79
N TRP A 128 -10.53 0.83 -7.03
CA TRP A 128 -10.28 0.82 -5.60
C TRP A 128 -8.78 0.80 -5.28
N ILE A 129 -7.96 0.12 -6.10
CA ILE A 129 -6.50 0.18 -5.95
C ILE A 129 -6.03 1.64 -6.11
N MET A 130 -6.48 2.32 -7.16
CA MET A 130 -6.14 3.72 -7.39
C MET A 130 -6.55 4.59 -6.20
N LEU A 131 -7.79 4.47 -5.77
CA LEU A 131 -8.33 5.29 -4.70
C LEU A 131 -7.60 5.08 -3.37
N TYR A 132 -7.37 3.84 -2.97
CA TYR A 132 -6.68 3.56 -1.71
C TYR A 132 -5.22 3.99 -1.74
N ASN A 133 -4.54 3.89 -2.86
CA ASN A 133 -3.16 4.37 -2.96
C ASN A 133 -3.08 5.89 -2.78
N VAL A 134 -4.06 6.63 -3.30
CA VAL A 134 -4.15 8.07 -3.06
C VAL A 134 -4.46 8.34 -1.59
N CYS A 135 -5.43 7.64 -1.01
CA CYS A 135 -5.83 7.84 0.39
C CYS A 135 -4.69 7.51 1.35
N CYS A 136 -3.93 6.46 1.11
CA CYS A 136 -2.79 6.10 1.95
C CYS A 136 -1.71 7.17 1.97
N ASN A 137 -1.57 7.95 0.90
CA ASN A 137 -0.61 9.04 0.85
C ASN A 137 -1.05 10.26 1.66
N LEU A 138 -2.34 10.36 1.99
CA LEU A 138 -2.89 11.47 2.77
C LEU A 138 -2.86 11.20 4.28
N ILE A 139 -2.56 9.98 4.66
CA ILE A 139 -2.42 9.57 6.05
C ILE A 139 -0.94 9.49 6.39
#